data_517269e9ad6d54fdeadc7d402aa5ade0
#
_entry.id   517269e9ad6d54fdeadc7d402aa5ade0
#
_cell.length_a   1.000
_cell.length_b   1.000
_cell.length_c   1.000
_cell.angle_alpha   90.00
_cell.angle_beta   90.00
_cell.angle_gamma   90.00
#
_symmetry.space_group_name_H-M   'P 1'
#
loop_
_entity.id
_entity.type
_entity.pdbx_description
1 polymer ?
#
loop_
_entity_poly.entity_id
_entity_poly.type
_entity_poly.pdbx_seq_one_letter_code
_entity_poly.pdbx_strand_id
1 'polypeptide(L)'
;MRFFISTCWRAILEVLFPSCCAVCGQKLVRGEQVACSSCVASIARTEHAILPDNGIDMLFAERIKACRKKIRYEHGATWAYYNRERGQILRRLIEQGKFGEHPNPHIFFELGRIAAQE
;
A
#
# COMPACT_ATOMS: atom_id res chain seq x y z
N MET A 1 -21.62 -23.70 -22.48
CA MET A 1 -22.72 -22.80 -22.09
C MET A 1 -22.60 -22.20 -20.67
N ARG A 2 -22.02 -22.87 -19.71
CA ARG A 2 -21.85 -22.33 -18.33
C ARG A 2 -20.83 -21.18 -18.21
N PHE A 3 -19.84 -21.10 -19.08
CA PHE A 3 -18.81 -20.04 -19.06
C PHE A 3 -19.29 -18.67 -19.55
N PHE A 4 -20.23 -18.64 -20.50
CA PHE A 4 -20.76 -17.37 -21.05
C PHE A 4 -21.68 -16.64 -20.08
N ILE A 5 -22.46 -17.36 -19.29
CA ILE A 5 -23.40 -16.78 -18.32
C ILE A 5 -22.64 -16.10 -17.18
N SER A 6 -21.50 -16.67 -16.74
CA SER A 6 -20.69 -16.09 -15.68
C SER A 6 -20.01 -14.78 -16.11
N THR A 7 -19.61 -14.67 -17.38
CA THR A 7 -18.94 -13.48 -17.91
C THR A 7 -19.92 -12.30 -18.06
N CYS A 8 -21.13 -12.57 -18.59
CA CYS A 8 -22.19 -11.55 -18.68
C CYS A 8 -22.66 -11.07 -17.30
N TRP A 9 -22.79 -11.97 -16.33
CA TRP A 9 -23.21 -11.62 -14.98
C TRP A 9 -22.16 -10.76 -14.26
N ARG A 10 -20.87 -11.08 -14.43
CA ARG A 10 -19.78 -10.24 -13.91
C ARG A 10 -19.77 -8.86 -14.54
N ALA A 11 -19.97 -8.76 -15.85
CA ALA A 11 -20.04 -7.47 -16.54
C ALA A 11 -21.23 -6.61 -16.03
N ILE A 12 -22.37 -7.22 -15.77
CA ILE A 12 -23.54 -6.53 -15.19
C ILE A 12 -23.24 -6.07 -13.76
N LEU A 13 -22.63 -6.90 -12.94
CA LEU A 13 -22.24 -6.54 -11.57
C LEU A 13 -21.18 -5.42 -11.55
N GLU A 14 -20.23 -5.42 -12.47
CA GLU A 14 -19.24 -4.34 -12.60
C GLU A 14 -19.87 -3.00 -13.03
N VAL A 15 -20.96 -3.03 -13.77
CA VAL A 15 -21.72 -1.82 -14.13
C VAL A 15 -22.55 -1.30 -12.96
N LEU A 16 -23.19 -2.21 -12.21
CA LEU A 16 -24.06 -1.86 -11.08
C LEU A 16 -23.27 -1.52 -9.80
N PHE A 17 -22.13 -2.18 -9.60
CA PHE A 17 -21.25 -2.01 -8.43
C PHE A 17 -19.79 -1.84 -8.89
N PRO A 18 -19.45 -0.69 -9.50
CA PRO A 18 -18.09 -0.46 -9.96
C PRO A 18 -17.12 -0.41 -8.77
N SER A 19 -15.99 -1.08 -8.91
CA SER A 19 -14.90 -0.94 -7.95
C SER A 19 -14.39 0.50 -7.98
N CYS A 20 -14.37 1.16 -6.82
CA CYS A 20 -13.93 2.54 -6.69
C CYS A 20 -12.61 2.62 -5.94
N CYS A 21 -11.82 3.63 -6.28
CA CYS A 21 -10.57 3.93 -5.59
C CYS A 21 -10.83 4.24 -4.11
N ALA A 22 -10.14 3.55 -3.23
CA ALA A 22 -10.26 3.73 -1.79
C ALA A 22 -9.81 5.11 -1.30
N VAL A 23 -9.09 5.88 -2.11
CA VAL A 23 -8.60 7.21 -1.77
C VAL A 23 -9.51 8.31 -2.30
N CYS A 24 -9.76 8.34 -3.60
CA CYS A 24 -10.50 9.44 -4.26
C CYS A 24 -11.92 9.09 -4.66
N GLY A 25 -12.33 7.82 -4.54
CA GLY A 25 -13.67 7.36 -4.92
C GLY A 25 -13.92 7.24 -6.43
N GLN A 26 -12.96 7.56 -7.27
CA GLN A 26 -13.09 7.40 -8.72
C GLN A 26 -13.17 5.92 -9.11
N LYS A 27 -13.90 5.62 -10.19
CA LYS A 27 -13.99 4.28 -10.73
C LYS A 27 -12.60 3.77 -11.13
N LEU A 28 -12.27 2.56 -10.67
CA LEU A 28 -11.04 1.89 -11.04
C LEU A 28 -11.10 1.39 -12.48
N VAL A 29 -9.97 1.45 -13.17
CA VAL A 29 -9.81 0.91 -14.51
C VAL A 29 -9.19 -0.48 -14.46
N ARG A 30 -9.16 -1.16 -15.60
CA ARG A 30 -8.62 -2.51 -15.68
C ARG A 30 -7.16 -2.55 -15.24
N GLY A 31 -6.86 -3.40 -14.26
CA GLY A 31 -5.52 -3.53 -13.66
C GLY A 31 -5.34 -2.80 -12.34
N GLU A 32 -6.24 -1.89 -11.99
CA GLU A 32 -6.29 -1.26 -10.67
C GLU A 32 -7.22 -2.05 -9.74
N GLN A 33 -6.79 -2.29 -8.50
CA GLN A 33 -7.56 -3.15 -7.58
C GLN A 33 -8.08 -2.40 -6.36
N VAL A 34 -7.28 -1.55 -5.78
CA VAL A 34 -7.60 -0.86 -4.52
C VAL A 34 -7.56 0.65 -4.67
N ALA A 35 -6.55 1.17 -5.35
CA ALA A 35 -6.37 2.59 -5.60
C ALA A 35 -6.04 2.83 -7.07
N CYS A 36 -6.49 3.96 -7.60
CA CYS A 36 -6.17 4.34 -8.96
C CYS A 36 -4.68 4.73 -9.08
N SER A 37 -4.13 4.58 -10.27
CA SER A 37 -2.72 4.87 -10.57
C SER A 37 -2.31 6.29 -10.18
N SER A 38 -3.20 7.26 -10.33
CA SER A 38 -2.98 8.65 -9.92
C SER A 38 -2.79 8.78 -8.40
N CYS A 39 -3.63 8.11 -7.60
CA CYS A 39 -3.48 8.11 -6.14
C CYS A 39 -2.22 7.37 -5.70
N VAL A 40 -1.90 6.25 -6.33
CA VAL A 40 -0.67 5.50 -6.06
C VAL A 40 0.57 6.35 -6.38
N ALA A 41 0.58 7.05 -7.52
CA ALA A 41 1.66 7.95 -7.89
C ALA A 41 1.83 9.13 -6.91
N SER A 42 0.75 9.55 -6.25
CA SER A 42 0.74 10.64 -5.27
C SER A 42 1.16 10.20 -3.86
N ILE A 43 1.42 8.92 -3.62
CA ILE A 43 2.00 8.47 -2.33
C ILE A 43 3.42 9.02 -2.23
N ALA A 44 3.70 9.76 -1.15
CA ALA A 44 5.02 10.33 -0.92
C ALA A 44 6.03 9.23 -0.52
N ARG A 45 6.99 8.93 -1.42
CA ARG A 45 8.09 7.96 -1.19
C ARG A 45 9.14 8.57 -0.28
N THR A 46 9.81 7.73 0.49
CA THR A 46 10.91 8.14 1.37
C THR A 46 12.28 8.12 0.69
N GLU A 47 12.41 7.35 -0.40
CA GLU A 47 13.68 7.06 -1.08
C GLU A 47 14.74 6.36 -0.20
N HIS A 48 14.36 5.89 0.99
CA HIS A 48 15.29 5.25 1.93
C HIS A 48 15.95 4.00 1.36
N ALA A 49 15.30 3.29 0.46
CA ALA A 49 15.87 2.09 -0.16
C ALA A 49 17.11 2.39 -1.04
N ILE A 50 17.20 3.62 -1.55
CA ILE A 50 18.28 4.07 -2.44
C ILE A 50 19.42 4.68 -1.61
N LEU A 51 19.14 5.23 -0.44
CA LEU A 51 20.13 5.90 0.42
C LEU A 51 20.87 4.87 1.28
N PRO A 52 22.20 4.79 1.20
CA PRO A 52 23.01 3.83 1.96
C PRO A 52 22.94 4.05 3.48
N ASP A 53 22.83 5.31 3.91
CA ASP A 53 22.77 5.70 5.33
C ASP A 53 21.51 6.52 5.59
N ASN A 54 20.35 5.86 5.61
CA ASN A 54 19.09 6.52 5.90
C ASN A 54 18.84 6.61 7.41
N GLY A 55 17.96 7.55 7.82
CA GLY A 55 17.65 7.78 9.23
C GLY A 55 17.04 6.56 9.96
N ILE A 56 16.44 5.63 9.24
CA ILE A 56 15.92 4.38 9.79
C ILE A 56 17.05 3.44 10.17
N ASP A 57 18.07 3.30 9.32
CA ASP A 57 19.25 2.49 9.61
C ASP A 57 19.99 3.00 10.85
N MET A 58 20.17 4.30 10.97
CA MET A 58 20.78 4.91 12.15
C MET A 58 19.99 4.61 13.42
N LEU A 59 18.67 4.78 13.38
CA LEU A 59 17.79 4.51 14.53
C LEU A 59 17.83 3.04 14.94
N PHE A 60 17.77 2.11 13.99
CA PHE A 60 17.86 0.68 14.27
C PHE A 60 19.22 0.29 14.79
N ALA A 61 20.31 0.81 14.22
CA ALA A 61 21.66 0.56 14.68
C ALA A 61 21.87 0.98 16.16
N GLU A 62 21.36 2.16 16.54
CA GLU A 62 21.39 2.61 17.94
C GLU A 62 20.58 1.69 18.86
N ARG A 63 19.36 1.31 18.46
CA ARG A 63 18.51 0.42 19.25
C ARG A 63 19.13 -0.96 19.43
N ILE A 64 19.75 -1.51 18.39
CA ILE A 64 20.42 -2.81 18.44
C ILE A 64 21.65 -2.76 19.34
N LYS A 65 22.44 -1.69 19.28
CA LYS A 65 23.58 -1.49 20.19
C LYS A 65 23.13 -1.42 21.66
N ALA A 66 21.97 -0.83 21.92
CA ALA A 66 21.39 -0.78 23.27
C ALA A 66 20.85 -2.15 23.74
N CYS A 67 20.53 -3.06 22.82
CA CYS A 67 20.13 -4.43 23.14
C CYS A 67 21.37 -5.27 23.48
N ARG A 68 21.39 -5.89 24.65
CA ARG A 68 22.49 -6.80 25.08
C ARG A 68 22.60 -8.10 24.25
N LYS A 69 21.76 -8.28 23.22
CA LYS A 69 21.73 -9.46 22.35
C LYS A 69 22.55 -9.19 21.09
N LYS A 70 23.33 -10.17 20.65
CA LYS A 70 23.99 -10.14 19.34
C LYS A 70 22.94 -10.31 18.25
N ILE A 71 22.47 -9.21 17.69
CA ILE A 71 21.53 -9.19 16.56
C ILE A 71 22.33 -8.78 15.33
N ARG A 72 22.24 -9.63 14.28
CA ARG A 72 22.80 -9.27 12.99
C ARG A 72 21.80 -8.37 12.27
N TYR A 73 22.21 -7.19 11.92
CA TYR A 73 21.43 -6.21 11.18
C TYR A 73 22.27 -5.70 10.01
N GLU A 74 21.69 -5.66 8.83
CA GLU A 74 22.37 -5.23 7.62
C GLU A 74 21.80 -3.90 7.10
N HIS A 75 20.50 -3.83 6.86
CA HIS A 75 19.85 -2.65 6.30
C HIS A 75 18.36 -2.61 6.62
N GLY A 76 17.81 -1.40 6.73
CA GLY A 76 16.37 -1.17 6.87
C GLY A 76 15.94 0.08 6.08
N ALA A 77 14.76 0.01 5.53
CA ALA A 77 14.18 1.13 4.80
C ALA A 77 12.67 1.20 5.02
N THR A 78 12.11 2.39 4.84
CA THR A 78 10.67 2.60 4.73
C THR A 78 10.36 3.01 3.30
N TRP A 79 9.28 2.47 2.77
CA TRP A 79 8.87 2.76 1.39
C TRP A 79 8.26 4.15 1.23
N ALA A 80 7.39 4.55 2.14
CA ALA A 80 6.64 5.79 2.04
C ALA A 80 6.37 6.43 3.40
N TYR A 81 6.09 7.72 3.40
CA TYR A 81 5.75 8.48 4.59
C TYR A 81 4.37 8.12 5.14
N TYR A 82 4.27 7.99 6.46
CA TYR A 82 3.04 7.76 7.22
C TYR A 82 2.74 8.90 8.21
N ASN A 83 3.12 10.11 7.91
CA ASN A 83 2.86 11.26 8.77
C ASN A 83 1.61 12.04 8.31
N ARG A 84 1.18 13.00 9.12
CA ARG A 84 0.01 13.82 8.80
C ARG A 84 0.23 14.77 7.62
N GLU A 85 1.45 15.17 7.38
CA GLU A 85 1.78 16.16 6.34
C GLU A 85 1.94 15.54 4.97
N ARG A 86 2.72 14.46 4.86
CA ARG A 86 3.10 13.85 3.58
C ARG A 86 2.43 12.49 3.33
N GLY A 87 2.05 11.80 4.39
CA GLY A 87 1.55 10.42 4.34
C GLY A 87 0.03 10.28 4.31
N GLN A 88 -0.73 11.29 3.94
CA GLN A 88 -2.19 11.29 4.02
C GLN A 88 -2.83 10.16 3.20
N ILE A 89 -2.36 9.93 1.99
CA ILE A 89 -2.90 8.89 1.10
C ILE A 89 -2.62 7.50 1.66
N LEU A 90 -1.37 7.22 2.03
CA LEU A 90 -0.98 5.95 2.61
C LEU A 90 -1.73 5.68 3.93
N ARG A 91 -1.83 6.70 4.76
CA ARG A 91 -2.57 6.63 6.01
C ARG A 91 -4.03 6.26 5.79
N ARG A 92 -4.72 6.90 4.84
CA ARG A 92 -6.11 6.60 4.49
C ARG A 92 -6.28 5.16 4.03
N LEU A 93 -5.38 4.66 3.19
CA LEU A 93 -5.39 3.27 2.75
C LEU A 93 -5.21 2.29 3.91
N ILE A 94 -4.25 2.56 4.80
CA ILE A 94 -4.00 1.70 5.96
C ILE A 94 -5.19 1.73 6.94
N GLU A 95 -5.77 2.90 7.19
CA GLU A 95 -6.94 3.04 8.06
C GLU A 95 -8.14 2.27 7.49
N GLN A 96 -8.41 2.35 6.20
CA GLN A 96 -9.47 1.57 5.56
C GLN A 96 -9.19 0.07 5.57
N GLY A 97 -7.92 -0.34 5.42
CA GLY A 97 -7.54 -1.73 5.50
C GLY A 97 -7.75 -2.35 6.88
N LYS A 98 -7.61 -1.55 7.95
CA LYS A 98 -7.68 -2.02 9.34
C LYS A 98 -9.03 -1.78 10.03
N PHE A 99 -9.61 -0.60 9.86
CA PHE A 99 -10.62 -0.06 10.77
C PHE A 99 -11.92 0.38 10.10
N GLY A 100 -12.10 0.21 8.79
CA GLY A 100 -13.35 0.53 8.11
C GLY A 100 -14.51 -0.36 8.56
N GLU A 101 -15.75 0.03 8.25
CA GLU A 101 -16.93 -0.83 8.47
C GLU A 101 -16.77 -2.22 7.86
N HIS A 102 -16.02 -2.28 6.75
CA HIS A 102 -15.60 -3.51 6.08
C HIS A 102 -14.10 -3.46 5.87
N PRO A 103 -13.28 -3.90 6.87
CA PRO A 103 -11.84 -3.94 6.73
C PRO A 103 -11.43 -4.73 5.48
N ASN A 104 -10.58 -4.13 4.64
CA ASN A 104 -10.11 -4.76 3.42
C ASN A 104 -8.61 -5.08 3.52
N PRO A 105 -8.22 -6.29 3.96
CA PRO A 105 -6.83 -6.67 4.08
C PRO A 105 -6.11 -6.77 2.73
N HIS A 106 -6.83 -6.85 1.63
CA HIS A 106 -6.25 -6.85 0.28
C HIS A 106 -5.47 -5.56 -0.02
N ILE A 107 -5.81 -4.45 0.64
CA ILE A 107 -5.05 -3.20 0.56
C ILE A 107 -3.58 -3.40 0.91
N PHE A 108 -3.29 -4.17 1.97
CA PHE A 108 -1.91 -4.43 2.39
C PHE A 108 -1.15 -5.29 1.41
N PHE A 109 -1.82 -6.27 0.80
CA PHE A 109 -1.23 -7.07 -0.26
C PHE A 109 -0.84 -6.22 -1.47
N GLU A 110 -1.74 -5.34 -1.93
CA GLU A 110 -1.49 -4.46 -3.07
C GLU A 110 -0.38 -3.43 -2.77
N LEU A 111 -0.39 -2.82 -1.60
CA LEU A 111 0.68 -1.90 -1.19
C LEU A 111 2.04 -2.60 -1.14
N GLY A 112 2.10 -3.82 -0.60
CA GLY A 112 3.31 -4.63 -0.58
C GLY A 112 3.79 -5.01 -1.98
N ARG A 113 2.88 -5.35 -2.88
CA ARG A 113 3.19 -5.64 -4.28
C ARG A 113 3.77 -4.42 -5.01
N ILE A 114 3.18 -3.25 -4.82
CA ILE A 114 3.67 -1.99 -5.42
C ILE A 114 5.05 -1.66 -4.86
N ALA A 115 5.22 -1.69 -3.56
CA ALA A 115 6.49 -1.40 -2.90
C ALA A 115 7.63 -2.36 -3.31
N ALA A 116 7.31 -3.61 -3.63
CA ALA A 116 8.29 -4.61 -4.06
C ALA A 116 8.71 -4.46 -5.54
N GLN A 117 7.98 -3.68 -6.33
CA GLN A 117 8.28 -3.43 -7.74
C GLN A 117 9.13 -2.17 -7.96
N GLU A 118 9.25 -1.34 -6.96
CA GLU A 118 10.07 -0.11 -6.94
C GLU A 118 11.45 -0.36 -6.33
#